data_41e513d7b89080098f60f86ed305ccd3
#
_entry.id   41e513d7b89080098f60f86ed305ccd3
#
_cell.length_a   1.000
_cell.length_b   1.000
_cell.length_c   1.000
_cell.angle_alpha   90.00
_cell.angle_beta   90.00
_cell.angle_gamma   90.00
#
_symmetry.space_group_name_H-M   'P 1'
#
loop_
_entity.id
_entity.type
_entity.pdbx_description
1 polymer ?
#
loop_
_entity_poly.entity_id
_entity_poly.type
_entity_poly.pdbx_seq_one_letter_code
_entity_poly.pdbx_strand_id
1 'polypeptide(L)'
;MLFQKDVPNPTIKIIDFGLAQKLEEGVIYKSLCGTPQYIAPEVINYEALSLATDMWSIGVITYILLXGMSPFQGETDGETLTNIVAGTYEFEAKYFSQTSEMAKDFIRQLLVKDSXSRMTAAECLIHPWIKPLTRTQAANRSRSSINMKNFRRFNARRKWKLSYHMVSACNRLCQXSLLCQQKKEEKERESLRGCESDQEDEGRSPVALLRRRRSSCS
;
A
#
# COMPACT_ATOMS: atom_id res chain seq x y z
N MET A 1 7.67 2.77 -12.32
CA MET A 1 8.26 3.37 -13.55
C MET A 1 9.76 3.56 -13.36
N LEU A 2 10.51 3.30 -14.43
CA LEU A 2 11.95 3.56 -14.51
C LEU A 2 12.24 4.53 -15.64
N PHE A 3 13.29 5.30 -15.48
CA PHE A 3 13.81 6.14 -16.55
C PHE A 3 15.33 5.98 -16.64
N GLN A 4 15.82 6.18 -17.81
CA GLN A 4 17.22 6.01 -18.15
C GLN A 4 18.05 7.09 -17.45
N LYS A 5 19.08 6.67 -16.72
CA LYS A 5 20.06 7.59 -16.09
C LYS A 5 21.11 8.06 -17.12
N ASP A 6 21.69 9.18 -16.83
CA ASP A 6 22.91 9.70 -17.48
C ASP A 6 22.78 9.90 -18.99
N VAL A 7 21.56 10.24 -19.45
CA VAL A 7 21.31 10.65 -20.83
C VAL A 7 20.61 12.00 -20.86
N PRO A 8 20.88 12.85 -21.86
CA PRO A 8 20.28 14.19 -21.92
C PRO A 8 18.76 14.19 -21.98
N ASN A 9 18.16 13.20 -22.63
CA ASN A 9 16.71 13.08 -22.78
C ASN A 9 16.27 11.68 -22.33
N PRO A 10 16.07 11.49 -21.00
CA PRO A 10 15.71 10.17 -20.49
C PRO A 10 14.31 9.74 -20.91
N THR A 11 14.17 8.51 -21.34
CA THR A 11 12.87 7.90 -21.65
C THR A 11 12.29 7.23 -20.41
N ILE A 12 10.95 7.23 -20.30
CA ILE A 12 10.23 6.60 -19.22
C ILE A 12 9.72 5.24 -19.70
N LYS A 13 9.90 4.21 -18.87
CA LYS A 13 9.38 2.86 -19.12
C LYS A 13 8.43 2.49 -17.99
N ILE A 14 7.28 1.88 -18.34
CA ILE A 14 6.35 1.30 -17.38
C ILE A 14 6.89 -0.08 -16.99
N ILE A 15 6.92 -0.38 -15.70
CA ILE A 15 7.40 -1.64 -15.14
C ILE A 15 6.43 -2.15 -14.07
N ASP A 16 6.61 -3.39 -13.67
CA ASP A 16 5.87 -4.03 -12.58
C ASP A 16 4.41 -4.29 -12.95
N PHE A 17 4.20 -5.29 -13.78
CA PHE A 17 2.88 -5.72 -14.26
C PHE A 17 2.22 -6.76 -13.35
N GLY A 18 2.68 -6.91 -12.09
CA GLY A 18 2.17 -7.90 -11.13
C GLY A 18 0.69 -7.75 -10.79
N LEU A 19 0.15 -6.54 -10.90
CA LEU A 19 -1.27 -6.28 -10.66
C LEU A 19 -2.01 -5.87 -11.96
N ALA A 20 -1.34 -5.93 -13.09
CA ALA A 20 -1.94 -5.56 -14.37
C ALA A 20 -2.99 -6.58 -14.80
N GLN A 21 -4.12 -6.09 -15.29
CA GLN A 21 -5.24 -6.93 -15.74
C GLN A 21 -5.62 -6.54 -17.16
N LYS A 22 -5.63 -7.51 -18.05
CA LYS A 22 -6.15 -7.33 -19.40
C LYS A 22 -7.67 -7.32 -19.32
N LEU A 23 -8.30 -6.24 -19.79
CA LEU A 23 -9.76 -6.14 -19.81
C LEU A 23 -10.29 -6.69 -21.13
N GLU A 24 -11.26 -7.60 -21.04
CA GLU A 24 -11.93 -8.19 -22.20
C GLU A 24 -13.36 -7.68 -22.29
N GLU A 25 -13.83 -7.48 -23.51
CA GLU A 25 -15.17 -6.97 -23.77
C GLU A 25 -16.22 -7.92 -23.20
N GLY A 26 -17.20 -7.35 -22.49
CA GLY A 26 -18.28 -8.13 -21.87
C GLY A 26 -17.93 -8.79 -20.56
N VAL A 27 -16.67 -8.69 -20.10
CA VAL A 27 -16.24 -9.28 -18.83
C VAL A 27 -16.08 -8.18 -17.77
N ILE A 28 -16.72 -8.37 -16.62
CA ILE A 28 -16.62 -7.42 -15.49
C ILE A 28 -15.49 -7.87 -14.56
N TYR A 29 -14.49 -7.03 -14.44
CA TYR A 29 -13.37 -7.25 -13.53
C TYR A 29 -13.54 -6.36 -12.30
N LYS A 30 -13.30 -6.91 -11.12
CA LYS A 30 -13.28 -6.18 -9.85
C LYS A 30 -12.05 -6.61 -9.06
N SER A 31 -11.43 -5.68 -8.38
CA SER A 31 -10.24 -5.95 -7.56
C SER A 31 -10.13 -4.90 -6.47
N LEU A 32 -9.66 -5.31 -5.31
CA LEU A 32 -9.35 -4.41 -4.19
C LEU A 32 -7.85 -4.53 -3.92
N CYS A 33 -7.04 -3.89 -4.75
CA CYS A 33 -5.58 -3.94 -4.64
C CYS A 33 -4.96 -2.63 -5.11
N GLY A 34 -3.75 -2.38 -4.66
CA GLY A 34 -2.98 -1.20 -5.01
C GLY A 34 -2.47 -0.44 -3.79
N THR A 35 -1.66 0.57 -4.03
CA THR A 35 -1.15 1.45 -2.98
C THR A 35 -2.20 2.52 -2.67
N PRO A 36 -2.67 2.65 -1.42
CA PRO A 36 -3.85 3.48 -1.08
C PRO A 36 -3.92 4.84 -1.75
N GLN A 37 -2.83 5.59 -1.77
CA GLN A 37 -2.85 6.97 -2.29
C GLN A 37 -3.13 7.09 -3.80
N TYR A 38 -3.02 5.99 -4.56
CA TYR A 38 -3.20 5.99 -6.03
C TYR A 38 -4.47 5.27 -6.49
N ILE A 39 -5.16 4.58 -5.57
CA ILE A 39 -6.34 3.77 -5.90
C ILE A 39 -7.52 4.68 -6.27
N ALA A 40 -8.26 4.31 -7.31
CA ALA A 40 -9.45 5.04 -7.74
C ALA A 40 -10.66 4.73 -6.85
N PRO A 41 -11.65 5.65 -6.74
CA PRO A 41 -12.85 5.42 -5.93
C PRO A 41 -13.60 4.13 -6.26
N GLU A 42 -13.73 3.80 -7.55
CA GLU A 42 -14.39 2.57 -8.00
C GLU A 42 -13.69 1.30 -7.51
N VAL A 43 -12.36 1.33 -7.35
CA VAL A 43 -11.59 0.20 -6.78
C VAL A 43 -11.94 0.04 -5.30
N ILE A 44 -11.98 1.16 -4.55
CA ILE A 44 -12.30 1.16 -3.12
C ILE A 44 -13.73 0.64 -2.90
N ASN A 45 -14.65 1.04 -3.78
CA ASN A 45 -16.07 0.65 -3.72
C ASN A 45 -16.32 -0.75 -4.29
N TYR A 46 -15.28 -1.44 -4.77
CA TYR A 46 -15.37 -2.77 -5.38
C TYR A 46 -16.31 -2.77 -6.61
N GLU A 47 -16.21 -1.72 -7.41
CA GLU A 47 -16.98 -1.55 -8.66
C GLU A 47 -16.16 -2.10 -9.85
N ALA A 48 -16.76 -2.06 -11.05
CA ALA A 48 -16.12 -2.54 -12.27
C ALA A 48 -14.87 -1.71 -12.62
N LEU A 49 -13.78 -2.38 -12.89
CA LEU A 49 -12.54 -1.76 -13.39
C LEU A 49 -12.69 -1.41 -14.87
N SER A 50 -12.08 -0.32 -15.26
CA SER A 50 -12.04 0.13 -16.65
C SER A 50 -10.70 0.81 -16.96
N LEU A 51 -10.49 1.19 -18.21
CA LEU A 51 -9.30 1.96 -18.60
C LEU A 51 -9.25 3.30 -17.85
N ALA A 52 -10.40 3.86 -17.48
CA ALA A 52 -10.49 5.10 -16.72
C ALA A 52 -9.91 4.97 -15.30
N THR A 53 -9.85 3.76 -14.75
CA THR A 53 -9.27 3.49 -13.44
C THR A 53 -7.80 3.94 -13.37
N ASP A 54 -7.03 3.65 -14.43
CA ASP A 54 -5.63 4.09 -14.52
C ASP A 54 -5.51 5.60 -14.70
N MET A 55 -6.50 6.23 -15.33
CA MET A 55 -6.50 7.68 -15.56
C MET A 55 -6.63 8.47 -14.24
N TRP A 56 -7.38 7.94 -13.25
CA TRP A 56 -7.39 8.50 -11.90
C TRP A 56 -5.97 8.54 -11.31
N SER A 57 -5.26 7.41 -11.38
CA SER A 57 -3.89 7.30 -10.85
C SER A 57 -2.95 8.31 -11.51
N ILE A 58 -3.11 8.55 -12.82
CA ILE A 58 -2.34 9.58 -13.57
C ILE A 58 -2.64 10.97 -13.01
N GLY A 59 -3.91 11.26 -12.69
CA GLY A 59 -4.31 12.52 -12.05
C GLY A 59 -3.61 12.72 -10.71
N VAL A 60 -3.62 11.69 -9.86
CA VAL A 60 -2.92 11.73 -8.56
C VAL A 60 -1.41 11.95 -8.75
N ILE A 61 -0.80 11.21 -9.67
CA ILE A 61 0.65 11.34 -9.97
C ILE A 61 0.96 12.77 -10.43
N THR A 62 0.14 13.32 -11.32
CA THR A 62 0.31 14.69 -11.83
C THR A 62 0.23 15.71 -10.70
N TYR A 63 -0.76 15.58 -9.83
CA TYR A 63 -0.90 16.44 -8.65
C TYR A 63 0.36 16.37 -7.78
N ILE A 64 0.84 15.16 -7.48
CA ILE A 64 2.03 14.95 -6.64
C ILE A 64 3.28 15.56 -7.30
N LEU A 65 3.44 15.43 -8.61
CA LEU A 65 4.60 15.99 -9.33
C LEU A 65 4.60 17.53 -9.27
N LEU A 66 3.46 18.14 -9.37
CA LEU A 66 3.32 19.60 -9.32
C LEU A 66 3.37 20.16 -7.90
N UNK A 67 2.71 19.32 -6.99
CA UNK A 67 2.65 19.77 -5.83
C UNK A 67 3.56 19.36 -4.90
N GLY A 68 3.99 18.27 -5.01
CA GLY A 68 4.82 17.59 -4.02
C GLY A 68 4.04 17.08 -2.81
N MET A 69 2.76 16.87 -2.95
CA MET A 69 1.86 16.33 -1.92
C MET A 69 0.77 15.51 -2.59
N SER A 70 0.21 14.51 -1.88
CA SER A 70 -0.94 13.75 -2.37
C SER A 70 -2.22 14.58 -2.19
N PRO A 71 -3.15 14.54 -3.17
CA PRO A 71 -4.41 15.29 -3.04
C PRO A 71 -5.33 14.78 -1.93
N PHE A 72 -5.21 13.51 -1.54
CA PHE A 72 -6.14 12.86 -0.61
C PHE A 72 -5.49 12.36 0.67
N GLN A 73 -4.23 12.72 0.92
CA GLN A 73 -3.43 12.17 2.03
C GLN A 73 -4.09 12.43 3.39
N GLY A 74 -4.43 11.35 4.08
CA GLY A 74 -4.85 11.35 5.48
C GLY A 74 -3.70 10.94 6.40
N GLU A 75 -3.94 10.94 7.69
CA GLU A 75 -2.96 10.48 8.69
C GLU A 75 -2.75 8.98 8.61
N THR A 76 -3.83 8.24 8.31
CA THR A 76 -3.83 6.79 8.13
C THR A 76 -4.22 6.41 6.71
N ASP A 77 -3.96 5.17 6.34
CA ASP A 77 -4.39 4.64 5.03
C ASP A 77 -5.93 4.60 4.95
N GLY A 78 -6.62 4.27 6.06
CA GLY A 78 -8.09 4.30 6.10
C GLY A 78 -8.65 5.68 5.84
N GLU A 79 -8.08 6.70 6.46
CA GLU A 79 -8.48 8.10 6.23
C GLU A 79 -8.21 8.52 4.78
N THR A 80 -7.07 8.11 4.23
CA THR A 80 -6.73 8.36 2.83
C THR A 80 -7.79 7.76 1.90
N LEU A 81 -8.21 6.51 2.15
CA LEU A 81 -9.25 5.85 1.35
C LEU A 81 -10.60 6.59 1.48
N THR A 82 -10.96 7.04 2.68
CA THR A 82 -12.17 7.84 2.92
C THR A 82 -12.13 9.14 2.12
N ASN A 83 -11.00 9.84 2.13
CA ASN A 83 -10.81 11.09 1.39
C ASN A 83 -10.93 10.87 -0.13
N ILE A 84 -10.40 9.75 -0.64
CA ILE A 84 -10.51 9.39 -2.06
C ILE A 84 -11.98 9.18 -2.45
N VAL A 85 -12.74 8.43 -1.64
CA VAL A 85 -14.17 8.18 -1.91
C VAL A 85 -14.98 9.49 -1.84
N ALA A 86 -14.64 10.38 -0.91
CA ALA A 86 -15.24 11.72 -0.85
C ALA A 86 -14.91 12.52 -2.12
N GLY A 87 -13.71 12.34 -2.68
CA GLY A 87 -13.29 12.98 -3.92
C GLY A 87 -13.01 14.48 -3.77
N THR A 88 -12.88 14.96 -2.53
CA THR A 88 -12.66 16.38 -2.25
C THR A 88 -11.16 16.65 -2.12
N TYR A 89 -10.65 17.58 -2.90
CA TYR A 89 -9.27 18.03 -2.86
C TYR A 89 -9.19 19.50 -3.27
N GLU A 90 -8.12 20.16 -2.97
CA GLU A 90 -7.94 21.59 -3.23
C GLU A 90 -6.58 21.88 -3.85
N PHE A 91 -6.50 22.98 -4.58
CA PHE A 91 -5.25 23.54 -5.09
C PHE A 91 -4.83 24.68 -4.16
N GLU A 92 -4.21 24.34 -3.05
CA GLU A 92 -3.74 25.36 -2.09
C GLU A 92 -2.79 26.35 -2.77
N ALA A 93 -3.11 27.63 -2.71
CA ALA A 93 -2.35 28.72 -3.33
C ALA A 93 -0.87 28.68 -2.96
N LYS A 94 -0.56 28.32 -1.73
CA LYS A 94 0.81 28.17 -1.22
C LYS A 94 1.68 27.24 -2.07
N TYR A 95 1.10 26.18 -2.62
CA TYR A 95 1.84 25.17 -3.40
C TYR A 95 1.61 25.29 -4.91
N PHE A 96 0.49 25.88 -5.33
CA PHE A 96 0.07 25.95 -6.71
C PHE A 96 0.12 27.38 -7.30
N SER A 97 0.79 28.33 -6.60
CA SER A 97 0.92 29.72 -7.06
C SER A 97 1.60 29.83 -8.44
N GLN A 98 2.51 28.91 -8.73
CA GLN A 98 3.27 28.88 -9.98
C GLN A 98 2.69 27.89 -11.00
N THR A 99 1.58 27.23 -10.68
CA THR A 99 0.96 26.21 -11.55
C THR A 99 -0.10 26.86 -12.44
N SER A 100 -0.01 26.64 -13.75
CA SER A 100 -0.97 27.20 -14.70
C SER A 100 -2.37 26.64 -14.51
N GLU A 101 -3.39 27.38 -14.86
CA GLU A 101 -4.80 26.91 -14.81
C GLU A 101 -5.00 25.72 -15.74
N MET A 102 -4.27 25.65 -16.86
CA MET A 102 -4.33 24.47 -17.77
C MET A 102 -3.86 23.19 -17.06
N ALA A 103 -2.81 23.28 -16.22
CA ALA A 103 -2.32 22.12 -15.46
C ALA A 103 -3.33 21.68 -14.39
N LYS A 104 -3.95 22.66 -13.71
CA LYS A 104 -5.02 22.39 -12.74
C LYS A 104 -6.26 21.80 -13.43
N ASP A 105 -6.61 22.31 -14.60
CA ASP A 105 -7.72 21.80 -15.40
C ASP A 105 -7.50 20.34 -15.81
N PHE A 106 -6.29 20.01 -16.27
CA PHE A 106 -5.88 18.65 -16.59
C PHE A 106 -6.12 17.70 -15.40
N ILE A 107 -5.72 18.12 -14.19
CA ILE A 107 -5.93 17.34 -12.97
C ILE A 107 -7.43 17.21 -12.66
N ARG A 108 -8.19 18.32 -12.75
CA ARG A 108 -9.64 18.32 -12.47
C ARG A 108 -10.41 17.33 -13.36
N GLN A 109 -10.00 17.22 -14.62
CA GLN A 109 -10.65 16.32 -15.58
C GLN A 109 -10.27 14.85 -15.36
N LEU A 110 -9.17 14.58 -14.64
CA LEU A 110 -8.73 13.22 -14.29
C LEU A 110 -9.24 12.77 -12.91
N LEU A 111 -9.30 13.67 -11.94
CA LEU A 111 -9.76 13.35 -10.57
C LEU A 111 -11.28 13.52 -10.46
N VAL A 112 -12.01 12.89 -11.38
CA VAL A 112 -13.47 12.83 -11.42
C VAL A 112 -13.89 11.48 -10.83
N LYS A 113 -14.81 11.49 -9.86
CA LYS A 113 -15.29 10.26 -9.19
C LYS A 113 -15.95 9.30 -10.15
N ASP A 114 -16.82 9.83 -11.02
CA ASP A 114 -17.50 9.05 -12.05
C ASP A 114 -16.51 8.68 -13.17
N SER A 115 -16.18 7.43 -13.25
CA SER A 115 -15.25 6.93 -14.27
C SER A 115 -15.64 7.15 -15.74
N UNK A 116 -16.73 7.41 -15.87
CA UNK A 116 -17.23 7.59 -17.02
C UNK A 116 -17.06 8.86 -17.50
N SER A 117 -17.17 9.77 -16.69
CA SER A 117 -16.97 11.22 -16.98
C SER A 117 -15.48 11.63 -16.93
N ARG A 118 -14.61 10.75 -16.53
CA ARG A 118 -13.17 10.99 -16.38
C ARG A 118 -12.48 11.06 -17.76
N MET A 119 -11.60 12.05 -17.95
CA MET A 119 -10.86 12.25 -19.20
C MET A 119 -10.09 10.97 -19.60
N THR A 120 -10.26 10.55 -20.83
CA THR A 120 -9.60 9.36 -21.40
C THR A 120 -8.14 9.66 -21.77
N ALA A 121 -7.36 8.61 -22.00
CA ALA A 121 -5.96 8.75 -22.46
C ALA A 121 -5.87 9.52 -23.79
N ALA A 122 -6.80 9.27 -24.73
CA ALA A 122 -6.84 9.97 -26.02
C ALA A 122 -7.08 11.47 -25.83
N GLU A 123 -8.03 11.83 -24.96
CA GLU A 123 -8.31 13.24 -24.63
C GLU A 123 -7.15 13.91 -23.91
N CYS A 124 -6.43 13.17 -23.05
CA CYS A 124 -5.22 13.67 -22.39
C CYS A 124 -4.16 14.09 -23.41
N LEU A 125 -3.97 13.30 -24.45
CA LEU A 125 -2.93 13.54 -25.47
C LEU A 125 -3.18 14.82 -26.28
N ILE A 126 -4.43 15.29 -26.36
CA ILE A 126 -4.79 16.53 -27.10
C ILE A 126 -5.12 17.69 -26.15
N HIS A 127 -5.07 17.46 -24.84
CA HIS A 127 -5.34 18.51 -23.85
C HIS A 127 -4.32 19.66 -24.00
N PRO A 128 -4.76 20.96 -23.94
CA PRO A 128 -3.89 22.12 -24.17
C PRO A 128 -2.62 22.15 -23.29
N TRP A 129 -2.66 21.58 -22.10
CA TRP A 129 -1.47 21.49 -21.23
C TRP A 129 -0.43 20.51 -21.78
N ILE A 130 -0.86 19.44 -22.44
CA ILE A 130 0.03 18.43 -23.03
C ILE A 130 0.44 18.86 -24.45
N LYS A 131 -0.54 19.29 -25.26
CA LYS A 131 -0.33 19.70 -26.65
C LYS A 131 -0.82 21.15 -26.84
N PRO A 132 0.01 22.15 -26.49
CA PRO A 132 -0.41 23.55 -26.62
C PRO A 132 -0.62 23.92 -28.10
N LEU A 133 -1.75 24.60 -28.36
CA LEU A 133 -2.15 25.01 -29.70
C LEU A 133 -1.69 26.44 -30.03
N THR A 134 -1.35 27.24 -28.99
CA THR A 134 -0.92 28.64 -29.17
C THR A 134 0.37 28.90 -28.40
N ARG A 135 1.09 29.97 -28.83
CA ARG A 135 2.31 30.42 -28.14
C ARG A 135 2.06 30.76 -26.67
N THR A 136 0.89 31.34 -26.35
CA THR A 136 0.49 31.69 -24.99
C THR A 136 0.31 30.39 -24.14
N GLN A 137 -0.32 29.37 -24.71
CA GLN A 137 -0.49 28.07 -24.04
C GLN A 137 0.88 27.42 -23.79
N ALA A 138 1.78 27.46 -24.77
CA ALA A 138 3.13 26.90 -24.64
C ALA A 138 3.92 27.63 -23.53
N ALA A 139 3.84 28.97 -23.46
CA ALA A 139 4.48 29.77 -22.41
C ALA A 139 3.89 29.44 -21.03
N ASN A 140 2.56 29.29 -20.92
CA ASN A 140 1.89 28.95 -19.66
C ASN A 140 2.22 27.51 -19.23
N ARG A 141 2.39 26.59 -20.16
CA ARG A 141 2.84 25.22 -19.87
C ARG A 141 4.22 25.23 -19.21
N SER A 142 5.15 26.02 -19.74
CA SER A 142 6.52 26.09 -19.22
C SER A 142 6.60 26.62 -17.78
N ARG A 143 5.60 27.37 -17.33
CA ARG A 143 5.51 27.86 -15.95
C ARG A 143 5.13 26.74 -14.95
N SER A 144 4.51 25.66 -15.41
CA SER A 144 4.08 24.53 -14.56
C SER A 144 5.24 23.55 -14.36
N SER A 145 6.26 23.98 -13.63
CA SER A 145 7.44 23.15 -13.35
C SER A 145 7.20 22.23 -12.15
N ILE A 146 7.86 21.10 -12.13
CA ILE A 146 7.85 20.18 -11.00
C ILE A 146 8.45 20.87 -9.78
N ASN A 147 7.73 20.82 -8.66
CA ASN A 147 8.24 21.35 -7.38
C ASN A 147 9.21 20.31 -6.77
N MET A 148 10.46 20.35 -7.24
CA MET A 148 11.49 19.37 -6.86
C MET A 148 11.77 19.35 -5.35
N LYS A 149 11.66 20.50 -4.68
CA LYS A 149 11.88 20.58 -3.23
C LYS A 149 10.80 19.79 -2.48
N ASN A 150 9.54 20.06 -2.78
CA ASN A 150 8.41 19.36 -2.17
C ASN A 150 8.38 17.89 -2.59
N PHE A 151 8.65 17.59 -3.86
CA PHE A 151 8.71 16.22 -4.37
C PHE A 151 9.77 15.37 -3.67
N ARG A 152 10.96 15.95 -3.42
CA ARG A 152 12.03 15.27 -2.66
C ARG A 152 11.58 14.99 -1.23
N ARG A 153 10.91 15.97 -0.58
CA ARG A 153 10.37 15.81 0.78
C ARG A 153 9.29 14.71 0.82
N PHE A 154 8.37 14.71 -0.15
CA PHE A 154 7.33 13.68 -0.29
C PHE A 154 7.95 12.28 -0.42
N ASN A 155 8.93 12.13 -1.31
CA ASN A 155 9.62 10.86 -1.53
C ASN A 155 10.39 10.39 -0.29
N ALA A 156 11.04 11.31 0.43
CA ALA A 156 11.75 10.99 1.67
C ALA A 156 10.78 10.47 2.75
N ARG A 157 9.63 11.14 2.91
CA ARG A 157 8.58 10.70 3.85
C ARG A 157 8.01 9.33 3.47
N ARG A 158 7.77 9.10 2.18
CA ARG A 158 7.28 7.82 1.67
C ARG A 158 8.28 6.69 1.95
N LYS A 159 9.55 6.90 1.66
CA LYS A 159 10.62 5.93 1.92
C LYS A 159 10.73 5.64 3.42
N TRP A 160 10.68 6.67 4.25
CA TRP A 160 10.73 6.53 5.71
C TRP A 160 9.56 5.69 6.23
N LYS A 161 8.32 5.98 5.77
CA LYS A 161 7.12 5.22 6.16
C LYS A 161 7.26 3.74 5.76
N LEU A 162 7.70 3.45 4.53
CA LEU A 162 7.93 2.09 4.05
C LEU A 162 8.99 1.36 4.88
N SER A 163 10.12 2.00 5.17
CA SER A 163 11.19 1.44 5.98
C SER A 163 10.71 1.14 7.41
N TYR A 164 9.99 2.07 8.01
CA TYR A 164 9.41 1.91 9.35
C TYR A 164 8.45 0.70 9.40
N HIS A 165 7.55 0.58 8.42
CA HIS A 165 6.63 -0.55 8.36
C HIS A 165 7.36 -1.88 8.17
N MET A 166 8.41 -1.91 7.37
CA MET A 166 9.23 -3.11 7.15
C MET A 166 9.93 -3.55 8.45
N VAL A 167 10.58 -2.61 9.14
CA VAL A 167 11.25 -2.89 10.42
C VAL A 167 10.24 -3.36 11.47
N SER A 168 9.08 -2.69 11.54
CA SER A 168 8.01 -3.06 12.48
C SER A 168 7.48 -4.48 12.19
N ALA A 169 7.29 -4.84 10.93
CA ALA A 169 6.87 -6.18 10.52
C ALA A 169 7.93 -7.23 10.89
N CYS A 170 9.21 -6.96 10.62
CA CYS A 170 10.31 -7.85 11.00
C CYS A 170 10.34 -8.06 12.53
N ASN A 171 10.21 -6.99 13.31
CA ASN A 171 10.18 -7.09 14.77
C ASN A 171 9.01 -7.95 15.27
N ARG A 172 7.83 -7.80 14.68
CA ARG A 172 6.66 -8.63 15.02
C ARG A 172 6.90 -10.11 14.70
N LEU A 173 7.52 -10.39 13.54
CA LEU A 173 7.86 -11.76 13.15
C LEU A 173 8.90 -12.37 14.09
N CYS A 174 9.92 -11.61 14.50
CA CYS A 174 10.93 -12.04 15.49
C CYS A 174 10.27 -12.32 16.85
N GLN A 175 9.40 -11.50 17.29
CA GLN A 175 8.62 -11.73 18.53
C GLN A 175 7.75 -12.98 18.45
N UNK A 176 7.37 -13.16 17.50
CA UNK A 176 6.63 -14.22 17.30
C UNK A 176 7.31 -15.43 17.30
N SER A 177 8.36 -15.46 16.63
CA SER A 177 9.26 -16.62 16.66
C SER A 177 9.73 -16.97 18.08
N LEU A 178 10.14 -15.98 18.83
CA LEU A 178 10.58 -16.16 20.24
C LEU A 178 9.46 -16.75 21.10
N LEU A 179 8.23 -16.27 20.97
CA LEU A 179 7.08 -16.80 21.70
C LEU A 179 6.80 -18.27 21.33
N CYS A 180 6.97 -18.62 20.06
CA CYS A 180 6.80 -20.00 19.60
C CYS A 180 7.88 -20.92 20.19
N GLN A 181 9.12 -20.43 20.29
CA GLN A 181 10.21 -21.17 20.92
C GLN A 181 9.96 -21.38 22.41
N GLN A 182 9.55 -20.34 23.13
CA GLN A 182 9.22 -20.44 24.55
C GLN A 182 8.12 -21.47 24.84
N LYS A 183 7.06 -21.46 24.05
CA LYS A 183 5.96 -22.45 24.16
C LYS A 183 6.43 -23.87 23.87
N LYS A 184 7.37 -24.05 22.95
CA LYS A 184 7.92 -25.34 22.62
C LYS A 184 8.77 -25.89 23.78
N GLU A 185 9.61 -25.05 24.35
CA GLU A 185 10.45 -25.39 25.53
C GLU A 185 9.57 -25.70 26.76
N GLU A 186 8.50 -24.95 26.97
CA GLU A 186 7.55 -25.16 28.08
C GLU A 186 6.84 -26.52 27.92
N LYS A 187 6.41 -26.86 26.72
CA LYS A 187 5.77 -28.13 26.42
C LYS A 187 6.75 -29.31 26.57
N GLU A 188 8.02 -29.15 26.21
CA GLU A 188 9.06 -30.16 26.42
C GLU A 188 9.34 -30.38 27.91
N ARG A 189 9.37 -29.30 28.70
CA ARG A 189 9.53 -29.38 30.18
C ARG A 189 8.34 -30.08 30.84
N GLU A 190 7.11 -29.81 30.38
CA GLU A 190 5.89 -30.49 30.87
C GLU A 190 5.93 -31.99 30.54
N SER A 191 6.37 -32.35 29.34
CA SER A 191 6.51 -33.74 28.91
C SER A 191 7.52 -34.49 29.75
N LEU A 192 8.66 -33.87 30.08
CA LEU A 192 9.70 -34.45 30.93
C LEU A 192 9.20 -34.65 32.37
N ARG A 193 8.45 -33.73 32.94
CA ARG A 193 7.83 -33.86 34.28
C ARG A 193 6.79 -34.99 34.33
N GLY A 194 6.05 -35.18 33.23
CA GLY A 194 5.11 -36.31 33.12
C GLY A 194 5.82 -37.66 33.15
N CYS A 195 6.96 -37.79 32.49
CA CYS A 195 7.78 -39.02 32.49
C CYS A 195 8.41 -39.32 33.85
N GLU A 196 8.75 -38.31 34.63
CA GLU A 196 9.30 -38.50 35.99
C GLU A 196 8.23 -38.98 36.98
N SER A 197 6.98 -38.50 36.86
CA SER A 197 5.89 -38.96 37.73
C SER A 197 5.48 -40.41 37.46
N ASP A 198 5.59 -40.87 36.21
CA ASP A 198 5.27 -42.26 35.86
C ASP A 198 6.34 -43.25 36.35
N GLN A 199 7.61 -42.80 36.46
CA GLN A 199 8.68 -43.65 36.98
C GLN A 199 8.63 -43.85 38.51
N GLU A 200 8.07 -42.94 39.29
CA GLU A 200 7.93 -43.08 40.74
C GLU A 200 6.81 -44.08 41.12
N ASP A 201 5.85 -44.34 40.27
CA ASP A 201 4.74 -45.28 40.54
C ASP A 201 5.05 -46.73 40.17
N GLU A 202 6.05 -46.98 39.33
CA GLU A 202 6.50 -48.37 38.98
C GLU A 202 7.37 -49.02 40.05
N GLY A 203 7.85 -48.27 41.10
CA GLY A 203 8.64 -48.78 42.17
C GLY A 203 7.88 -49.48 43.29
N ARG A 204 6.57 -49.53 43.25
CA ARG A 204 5.73 -50.23 44.24
C ARG A 204 5.27 -51.60 43.68
N SER A 205 6.13 -52.56 43.85
CA SER A 205 5.83 -53.94 43.40
C SER A 205 4.78 -54.55 44.34
N PRO A 206 3.87 -55.37 43.80
CA PRO A 206 2.79 -56.03 44.62
C PRO A 206 3.32 -56.98 45.69
N VAL A 207 4.55 -57.38 45.65
CA VAL A 207 5.17 -58.34 46.59
C VAL A 207 5.38 -57.68 47.99
N ALA A 208 5.51 -56.40 48.09
CA ALA A 208 5.66 -55.69 49.39
C ALA A 208 4.35 -55.60 50.18
N LEU A 209 3.21 -55.70 49.54
CA LEU A 209 1.90 -55.71 50.21
C LEU A 209 1.52 -57.04 50.80
N LEU A 210 2.01 -58.15 50.27
CA LEU A 210 1.76 -59.50 50.79
C LEU A 210 2.60 -59.79 52.06
N ARG A 211 3.74 -59.18 52.24
CA ARG A 211 4.57 -59.36 53.42
C ARG A 211 4.06 -58.65 54.68
N ARG A 212 3.27 -57.61 54.54
CA ARG A 212 2.67 -56.84 55.65
C ARG A 212 1.41 -57.51 56.26
N ARG A 213 0.75 -58.40 55.49
CA ARG A 213 -0.46 -59.12 55.97
C ARG A 213 -0.14 -60.36 56.80
N ARG A 214 1.09 -60.88 56.73
CA ARG A 214 1.47 -62.11 57.55
C ARG A 214 2.07 -61.79 58.93
N SER A 215 2.29 -60.53 59.29
CA SER A 215 2.85 -60.17 60.59
C SER A 215 1.79 -59.66 61.61
N SER A 216 0.51 -59.76 61.32
CA SER A 216 -0.53 -59.27 62.20
C SER A 216 -1.51 -60.38 62.68
N CYS A 217 -1.06 -61.68 62.63
CA CYS A 217 -1.75 -62.79 63.22
C CYS A 217 -0.80 -63.58 64.09
N SER A 218 -0.61 -63.13 65.34
CA SER A 218 -0.25 -63.89 66.53
C SER A 218 -0.46 -63.02 67.73
#